data_49650d07187e5a3b422ac2941c920693
#
_entry.id   49650d07187e5a3b422ac2941c920693
#
_cell.length_a   1.000
_cell.length_b   1.000
_cell.length_c   1.000
_cell.angle_alpha   90.00
_cell.angle_beta   90.00
_cell.angle_gamma   90.00
#
_symmetry.space_group_name_H-M   'P 1'
#
loop_
_entity.id
_entity.type
_entity.pdbx_description
1 polymer ?
#
loop_
_entity_poly.entity_id
_entity_poly.type
_entity_poly.pdbx_seq_one_letter_code
_entity_poly.pdbx_strand_id
1 'polypeptide(L)'
;VLTFDDVTSLIAAQKMAAWSDIARRIAHEIKNPLTPIRLSAERLKNKLNSGKKIDVKVFEQSLNMITRQVDDIHHLVNEFSSFARMPSPKLKVVNINKVVTDYIKPLISSFNDVTIEIDKIIDKAFIMADEKQIRQAFSNLIKNSYENITLNKIPEGNISICFGIENDFASITINDNGTGIDKSIISKILEPYYTTKVGNSGLGLAITKKIIDDHNGIILIKPLKSPKGMSVTLKFPLISKLKKEKNK
;
A
#
# COMPACT_ATOMS: atom_id res chain seq x y z
N VAL A 1 7.95 -20.72 39.72
CA VAL A 1 8.94 -21.16 38.72
C VAL A 1 8.69 -20.35 37.45
N LEU A 2 9.67 -19.56 37.02
CA LEU A 2 9.68 -18.88 35.73
C LEU A 2 10.47 -19.73 34.74
N THR A 3 9.84 -20.20 33.69
CA THR A 3 10.47 -20.91 32.56
C THR A 3 10.66 -19.95 31.40
N PHE A 4 11.84 -19.93 30.82
CA PHE A 4 12.16 -19.17 29.60
C PHE A 4 12.47 -20.16 28.49
N ASP A 5 11.71 -20.08 27.39
CA ASP A 5 11.99 -20.87 26.20
C ASP A 5 12.65 -19.98 25.13
N ASP A 6 13.74 -20.45 24.53
CA ASP A 6 14.35 -19.80 23.38
C ASP A 6 13.53 -20.10 22.12
N VAL A 7 12.73 -19.13 21.70
CA VAL A 7 11.87 -19.21 20.51
C VAL A 7 12.54 -18.69 19.22
N THR A 8 13.85 -18.40 19.26
CA THR A 8 14.57 -17.79 18.12
C THR A 8 14.49 -18.68 16.88
N SER A 9 14.69 -19.98 17.04
CA SER A 9 14.61 -20.97 15.94
C SER A 9 13.19 -21.08 15.38
N LEU A 10 12.17 -21.01 16.22
CA LEU A 10 10.76 -21.05 15.81
C LEU A 10 10.39 -19.81 14.99
N ILE A 11 10.80 -18.63 15.45
CA ILE A 11 10.59 -17.37 14.74
C ILE A 11 11.33 -17.38 13.40
N ALA A 12 12.58 -17.89 13.36
CA ALA A 12 13.34 -18.00 12.12
C ALA A 12 12.66 -18.97 11.13
N ALA A 13 12.18 -20.12 11.59
CA ALA A 13 11.46 -21.10 10.77
C ALA A 13 10.14 -20.52 10.22
N GLN A 14 9.36 -19.83 11.03
CA GLN A 14 8.14 -19.15 10.59
C GLN A 14 8.42 -18.06 9.55
N LYS A 15 9.47 -17.26 9.74
CA LYS A 15 9.91 -16.28 8.75
C LYS A 15 10.31 -16.95 7.44
N MET A 16 11.04 -18.08 7.50
CA MET A 16 11.51 -18.81 6.32
C MET A 16 10.36 -19.44 5.54
N ALA A 17 9.36 -20.00 6.23
CA ALA A 17 8.13 -20.52 5.62
C ALA A 17 7.36 -19.40 4.90
N ALA A 18 7.14 -18.27 5.57
CA ALA A 18 6.50 -17.09 4.96
C ALA A 18 7.27 -16.59 3.73
N TRP A 19 8.61 -16.58 3.77
CA TRP A 19 9.46 -16.22 2.62
C TRP A 19 9.31 -17.17 1.44
N SER A 20 9.19 -18.48 1.69
CA SER A 20 9.00 -19.49 0.64
C SER A 20 7.70 -19.27 -0.12
N ASP A 21 6.59 -19.01 0.58
CA ASP A 21 5.29 -18.72 -0.04
C ASP A 21 5.31 -17.41 -0.83
N ILE A 22 5.98 -16.39 -0.29
CA ILE A 22 6.21 -15.11 -0.96
C ILE A 22 6.98 -15.30 -2.27
N ALA A 23 8.11 -16.02 -2.23
CA ALA A 23 8.95 -16.26 -3.41
C ALA A 23 8.20 -17.03 -4.50
N ARG A 24 7.40 -18.04 -4.13
CA ARG A 24 6.54 -18.78 -5.06
C ARG A 24 5.52 -17.86 -5.74
N ARG A 25 4.87 -16.99 -4.98
CA ARG A 25 3.86 -16.07 -5.49
C ARG A 25 4.46 -15.03 -6.42
N ILE A 26 5.62 -14.46 -6.08
CA ILE A 26 6.36 -13.54 -6.95
C ILE A 26 6.73 -14.22 -8.27
N ALA A 27 7.24 -15.45 -8.22
CA ALA A 27 7.55 -16.18 -9.44
C ALA A 27 6.32 -16.34 -10.34
N HIS A 28 5.14 -16.59 -9.77
CA HIS A 28 3.89 -16.62 -10.51
C HIS A 28 3.50 -15.25 -11.07
N GLU A 29 3.61 -14.20 -10.28
CA GLU A 29 3.27 -12.84 -10.71
C GLU A 29 4.24 -12.28 -11.76
N ILE A 30 5.51 -12.67 -11.75
CA ILE A 30 6.46 -12.37 -12.83
C ILE A 30 6.14 -13.19 -14.09
N LYS A 31 5.72 -14.43 -13.96
CA LYS A 31 5.37 -15.29 -15.10
C LYS A 31 4.17 -14.75 -15.88
N ASN A 32 3.21 -14.12 -15.21
CA ASN A 32 2.01 -13.57 -15.82
C ASN A 32 2.30 -12.53 -16.92
N PRO A 33 3.08 -11.44 -16.68
CA PRO A 33 3.44 -10.48 -17.73
C PRO A 33 4.45 -11.01 -18.75
N LEU A 34 5.28 -12.01 -18.41
CA LEU A 34 6.22 -12.61 -19.37
C LEU A 34 5.50 -13.36 -20.51
N THR A 35 4.35 -13.96 -20.25
CA THR A 35 3.58 -14.69 -21.26
C THR A 35 3.10 -13.78 -22.40
N PRO A 36 2.41 -12.64 -22.17
CA PRO A 36 2.01 -11.72 -23.23
C PRO A 36 3.20 -11.05 -23.93
N ILE A 37 4.32 -10.80 -23.23
CA ILE A 37 5.56 -10.33 -23.88
C ILE A 37 6.02 -11.33 -24.92
N ARG A 38 6.16 -12.61 -24.52
CA ARG A 38 6.60 -13.69 -25.44
C ARG A 38 5.66 -13.83 -26.63
N LEU A 39 4.35 -13.87 -26.39
CA LEU A 39 3.35 -14.00 -27.45
C LEU A 39 3.39 -12.82 -28.44
N SER A 40 3.56 -11.59 -27.93
CA SER A 40 3.69 -10.39 -28.78
C SER A 40 4.96 -10.43 -29.62
N ALA A 41 6.09 -10.86 -29.05
CA ALA A 41 7.35 -11.01 -29.74
C ALA A 41 7.28 -12.14 -30.82
N GLU A 42 6.69 -13.30 -30.48
CA GLU A 42 6.46 -14.40 -31.42
C GLU A 42 5.54 -13.98 -32.58
N ARG A 43 4.48 -13.20 -32.29
CA ARG A 43 3.58 -12.66 -33.32
C ARG A 43 4.33 -11.75 -34.30
N LEU A 44 5.18 -10.87 -33.83
CA LEU A 44 6.00 -10.00 -34.66
C LEU A 44 6.99 -10.81 -35.48
N LYS A 45 7.69 -11.77 -34.86
CA LYS A 45 8.64 -12.67 -35.56
C LYS A 45 7.98 -13.46 -36.67
N ASN A 46 6.81 -14.06 -36.43
CA ASN A 46 6.09 -14.85 -37.44
C ASN A 46 5.62 -13.97 -38.61
N LYS A 47 5.19 -12.74 -38.35
CA LYS A 47 4.81 -11.79 -39.40
C LYS A 47 6.02 -11.36 -40.25
N LEU A 48 7.17 -11.10 -39.63
CA LEU A 48 8.42 -10.82 -40.37
C LEU A 48 8.81 -11.97 -41.26
N ASN A 49 8.78 -13.21 -40.76
CA ASN A 49 9.17 -14.41 -41.50
C ASN A 49 8.20 -14.76 -42.64
N SER A 50 6.96 -14.33 -42.58
CA SER A 50 5.96 -14.57 -43.62
C SER A 50 6.15 -13.72 -44.89
N GLY A 51 7.11 -12.79 -44.93
CA GLY A 51 7.36 -11.87 -46.04
C GLY A 51 6.22 -10.87 -46.31
N LYS A 52 5.16 -10.87 -45.48
CA LYS A 52 4.04 -9.94 -45.61
C LYS A 52 4.38 -8.62 -44.95
N LYS A 53 3.97 -7.49 -45.53
CA LYS A 53 4.07 -6.19 -44.88
C LYS A 53 3.39 -6.24 -43.51
N ILE A 54 4.12 -5.90 -42.49
CA ILE A 54 3.55 -5.75 -41.12
C ILE A 54 2.71 -4.49 -41.15
N ASP A 55 1.45 -4.61 -40.75
CA ASP A 55 0.60 -3.46 -40.49
C ASP A 55 1.19 -2.69 -39.30
N VAL A 56 1.49 -1.40 -39.50
CA VAL A 56 2.07 -0.50 -38.53
C VAL A 56 1.26 -0.51 -37.20
N LYS A 57 -0.06 -0.57 -37.32
CA LYS A 57 -0.95 -0.64 -36.16
C LYS A 57 -0.73 -1.88 -35.33
N VAL A 58 -0.54 -3.05 -35.96
CA VAL A 58 -0.25 -4.30 -35.24
C VAL A 58 1.13 -4.29 -34.62
N PHE A 59 2.10 -3.64 -35.29
CA PHE A 59 3.45 -3.48 -34.76
C PHE A 59 3.44 -2.61 -33.51
N GLU A 60 2.80 -1.43 -33.57
CA GLU A 60 2.66 -0.52 -32.44
C GLU A 60 1.92 -1.18 -31.27
N GLN A 61 0.81 -1.87 -31.50
CA GLN A 61 0.07 -2.59 -30.47
C GLN A 61 0.93 -3.63 -29.77
N SER A 62 1.75 -4.37 -30.51
CA SER A 62 2.63 -5.40 -29.93
C SER A 62 3.75 -4.78 -29.11
N LEU A 63 4.37 -3.68 -29.58
CA LEU A 63 5.39 -2.95 -28.83
C LEU A 63 4.80 -2.32 -27.55
N ASN A 64 3.65 -1.66 -27.65
CA ASN A 64 2.99 -1.07 -26.49
C ASN A 64 2.63 -2.12 -25.44
N MET A 65 2.20 -3.31 -25.88
CA MET A 65 1.95 -4.43 -24.97
C MET A 65 3.24 -4.87 -24.26
N ILE A 66 4.34 -5.05 -24.99
CA ILE A 66 5.64 -5.44 -24.43
C ILE A 66 6.10 -4.40 -23.42
N THR A 67 6.11 -3.10 -23.79
CA THR A 67 6.57 -2.01 -22.94
C THR A 67 5.77 -1.97 -21.64
N ARG A 68 4.43 -2.00 -21.75
CA ARG A 68 3.55 -2.01 -20.58
C ARG A 68 3.83 -3.17 -19.63
N GLN A 69 4.03 -4.38 -20.16
CA GLN A 69 4.29 -5.54 -19.33
C GLN A 69 5.69 -5.51 -18.69
N VAL A 70 6.67 -4.88 -19.34
CA VAL A 70 7.99 -4.63 -18.73
C VAL A 70 7.86 -3.64 -17.57
N ASP A 71 7.07 -2.58 -17.73
CA ASP A 71 6.80 -1.61 -16.66
C ASP A 71 6.08 -2.25 -15.47
N ASP A 72 5.12 -3.15 -15.74
CA ASP A 72 4.43 -3.92 -14.70
C ASP A 72 5.41 -4.80 -13.90
N ILE A 73 6.35 -5.49 -14.57
CA ILE A 73 7.41 -6.28 -13.92
C ILE A 73 8.31 -5.37 -13.07
N HIS A 74 8.72 -4.23 -13.63
CA HIS A 74 9.60 -3.27 -12.93
C HIS A 74 8.95 -2.75 -11.65
N HIS A 75 7.66 -2.42 -11.72
CA HIS A 75 6.87 -1.99 -10.57
C HIS A 75 6.80 -3.09 -9.49
N LEU A 76 6.49 -4.32 -9.89
CA LEU A 76 6.40 -5.48 -8.99
C LEU A 76 7.75 -5.77 -8.29
N VAL A 77 8.87 -5.74 -9.03
CA VAL A 77 10.22 -5.95 -8.46
C VAL A 77 10.58 -4.85 -7.48
N ASN A 78 10.24 -3.60 -7.79
CA ASN A 78 10.51 -2.45 -6.90
C ASN A 78 9.68 -2.53 -5.61
N GLU A 79 8.40 -2.89 -5.69
CA GLU A 79 7.55 -3.09 -4.52
C GLU A 79 8.07 -4.23 -3.64
N PHE A 80 8.44 -5.36 -4.26
CA PHE A 80 9.04 -6.48 -3.54
C PHE A 80 10.36 -6.10 -2.87
N SER A 81 11.26 -5.44 -3.59
CA SER A 81 12.54 -4.99 -3.04
C SER A 81 12.34 -4.02 -1.87
N SER A 82 11.36 -3.15 -1.97
CA SER A 82 11.00 -2.21 -0.90
C SER A 82 10.44 -2.95 0.33
N PHE A 83 9.62 -3.97 0.12
CA PHE A 83 9.10 -4.80 1.20
C PHE A 83 10.19 -5.66 1.86
N ALA A 84 11.02 -6.33 1.03
CA ALA A 84 12.06 -7.24 1.49
C ALA A 84 13.22 -6.54 2.22
N ARG A 85 13.57 -5.33 1.79
CA ARG A 85 14.69 -4.53 2.33
C ARG A 85 14.23 -3.39 3.23
N MET A 86 12.98 -3.41 3.70
CA MET A 86 12.48 -2.31 4.54
C MET A 86 13.43 -2.10 5.73
N PRO A 87 14.20 -1.00 5.75
CA PRO A 87 15.14 -0.72 6.84
C PRO A 87 14.37 -0.44 8.13
N SER A 88 15.00 -0.73 9.25
CA SER A 88 14.48 -0.28 10.55
C SER A 88 14.24 1.24 10.52
N PRO A 89 13.13 1.73 11.09
CA PRO A 89 12.78 3.15 11.05
C PRO A 89 13.82 4.00 11.76
N LYS A 90 14.17 5.13 11.16
CA LYS A 90 15.00 6.17 11.81
C LYS A 90 14.08 7.11 12.58
N LEU A 91 13.70 6.70 13.79
CA LEU A 91 12.74 7.41 14.61
C LEU A 91 13.26 8.78 15.05
N LYS A 92 12.47 9.82 14.76
CA LYS A 92 12.68 11.20 15.21
C LYS A 92 11.38 11.77 15.78
N VAL A 93 11.50 12.82 16.57
CA VAL A 93 10.31 13.58 17.03
C VAL A 93 9.74 14.34 15.83
N VAL A 94 8.53 13.98 15.43
CA VAL A 94 7.83 14.62 14.31
C VAL A 94 6.39 14.99 14.70
N ASN A 95 5.88 16.06 14.14
CA ASN A 95 4.45 16.35 14.18
C ASN A 95 3.78 15.57 13.06
N ILE A 96 3.07 14.49 13.41
CA ILE A 96 2.49 13.57 12.43
C ILE A 96 1.48 14.26 11.51
N ASN A 97 0.68 15.19 12.03
CA ASN A 97 -0.32 15.90 11.25
C ASN A 97 0.35 16.78 10.19
N LYS A 98 1.47 17.44 10.54
CA LYS A 98 2.25 18.22 9.57
C LYS A 98 2.83 17.32 8.48
N VAL A 99 3.46 16.19 8.85
CA VAL A 99 4.04 15.24 7.87
C VAL A 99 3.01 14.78 6.86
N VAL A 100 1.80 14.44 7.32
CA VAL A 100 0.71 13.96 6.46
C VAL A 100 0.15 15.09 5.60
N THR A 101 -0.09 16.25 6.19
CA THR A 101 -0.65 17.41 5.47
C THR A 101 0.31 17.92 4.38
N ASP A 102 1.60 18.04 4.70
CA ASP A 102 2.62 18.47 3.73
C ASP A 102 2.79 17.48 2.57
N TYR A 103 2.53 16.20 2.82
CA TYR A 103 2.53 15.17 1.79
C TYR A 103 1.28 15.24 0.90
N ILE A 104 0.10 15.43 1.48
CA ILE A 104 -1.17 15.33 0.76
C ILE A 104 -1.50 16.61 -0.03
N LYS A 105 -1.20 17.80 0.51
CA LYS A 105 -1.52 19.08 -0.14
C LYS A 105 -1.09 19.16 -1.61
N PRO A 106 0.14 18.76 -2.01
CA PRO A 106 0.52 18.78 -3.42
C PRO A 106 -0.24 17.77 -4.28
N LEU A 107 -0.75 16.67 -3.68
CA LEU A 107 -1.45 15.62 -4.40
C LEU A 107 -2.91 16.00 -4.73
N ILE A 108 -3.52 16.90 -3.96
CA ILE A 108 -4.92 17.31 -4.16
C ILE A 108 -5.14 17.80 -5.58
N SER A 109 -4.20 18.59 -6.13
CA SER A 109 -4.29 19.11 -7.50
C SER A 109 -4.00 18.07 -8.58
N SER A 110 -3.47 16.90 -8.22
CA SER A 110 -3.13 15.82 -9.16
C SER A 110 -4.27 14.83 -9.37
N PHE A 111 -5.27 14.84 -8.49
CA PHE A 111 -6.44 13.95 -8.56
C PHE A 111 -7.65 14.70 -9.12
N ASN A 112 -7.76 14.77 -10.45
CA ASN A 112 -8.80 15.57 -11.12
C ASN A 112 -10.23 15.04 -10.92
N ASP A 113 -10.39 13.73 -10.68
CA ASP A 113 -11.69 13.04 -10.64
C ASP A 113 -12.14 12.67 -9.22
N VAL A 114 -11.38 13.05 -8.19
CA VAL A 114 -11.65 12.69 -6.80
C VAL A 114 -11.37 13.89 -5.90
N THR A 115 -12.35 14.29 -5.11
CA THR A 115 -12.19 15.35 -4.12
C THR A 115 -11.45 14.81 -2.90
N ILE A 116 -10.39 15.51 -2.45
CA ILE A 116 -9.71 15.19 -1.19
C ILE A 116 -9.99 16.32 -0.19
N GLU A 117 -10.66 15.97 0.90
CA GLU A 117 -10.99 16.89 1.98
C GLU A 117 -10.09 16.62 3.19
N ILE A 118 -9.49 17.67 3.72
CA ILE A 118 -8.70 17.61 4.95
C ILE A 118 -9.47 18.35 6.04
N ASP A 119 -9.87 17.61 7.07
CA ASP A 119 -10.54 18.16 8.24
C ASP A 119 -9.57 18.99 9.11
N LYS A 120 -10.11 19.61 10.17
CA LYS A 120 -9.36 20.46 11.10
C LYS A 120 -8.08 19.78 11.59
N ILE A 121 -6.93 20.42 11.31
CA ILE A 121 -5.62 19.95 11.72
C ILE A 121 -5.43 20.24 13.23
N ILE A 122 -4.88 19.26 13.96
CA ILE A 122 -4.54 19.39 15.38
C ILE A 122 -3.04 19.70 15.50
N ASP A 123 -2.70 20.88 16.03
CA ASP A 123 -1.32 21.40 15.98
C ASP A 123 -0.27 20.62 16.80
N LYS A 124 -0.65 19.86 17.82
CA LYS A 124 0.28 19.27 18.80
C LYS A 124 0.24 17.74 18.84
N ALA A 125 0.42 17.07 17.69
CA ALA A 125 0.47 15.61 17.61
C ALA A 125 1.92 15.12 17.38
N PHE A 126 2.77 15.21 18.43
CA PHE A 126 4.16 14.77 18.33
C PHE A 126 4.32 13.30 18.67
N ILE A 127 4.98 12.57 17.76
CA ILE A 127 5.27 11.14 17.87
C ILE A 127 6.74 10.86 17.55
N MET A 128 7.23 9.65 17.87
CA MET A 128 8.51 9.14 17.39
C MET A 128 8.28 8.39 16.07
N ALA A 129 8.76 8.96 14.95
CA ALA A 129 8.52 8.34 13.64
C ALA A 129 9.65 8.63 12.63
N ASP A 130 9.71 7.76 11.61
CA ASP A 130 10.45 7.97 10.36
C ASP A 130 9.51 8.61 9.33
N GLU A 131 9.74 9.88 9.00
CA GLU A 131 8.89 10.64 8.09
C GLU A 131 8.73 9.97 6.71
N LYS A 132 9.80 9.34 6.18
CA LYS A 132 9.76 8.71 4.86
C LYS A 132 8.82 7.50 4.87
N GLN A 133 8.93 6.67 5.90
CA GLN A 133 8.05 5.51 6.05
C GLN A 133 6.60 5.93 6.29
N ILE A 134 6.36 6.97 7.10
CA ILE A 134 5.02 7.52 7.31
C ILE A 134 4.43 8.01 5.99
N ARG A 135 5.19 8.79 5.19
CA ARG A 135 4.74 9.24 3.86
C ARG A 135 4.42 8.05 2.94
N GLN A 136 5.21 6.99 2.97
CA GLN A 136 4.97 5.77 2.19
C GLN A 136 3.66 5.09 2.61
N ALA A 137 3.39 4.96 3.92
CA ALA A 137 2.15 4.38 4.41
C ALA A 137 0.92 5.17 3.92
N PHE A 138 0.97 6.51 4.02
CA PHE A 138 -0.11 7.37 3.52
C PHE A 138 -0.24 7.33 2.00
N SER A 139 0.87 7.29 1.26
CA SER A 139 0.86 7.12 -0.19
C SER A 139 0.08 5.87 -0.60
N ASN A 140 0.37 4.75 0.04
CA ASN A 140 -0.31 3.48 -0.23
C ASN A 140 -1.82 3.56 0.05
N LEU A 141 -2.21 4.19 1.17
CA LEU A 141 -3.63 4.30 1.53
C LEU A 141 -4.39 5.22 0.58
N ILE A 142 -3.86 6.42 0.29
CA ILE A 142 -4.49 7.37 -0.63
C ILE A 142 -4.60 6.78 -2.04
N LYS A 143 -3.52 6.14 -2.54
CA LYS A 143 -3.53 5.45 -3.83
C LYS A 143 -4.60 4.36 -3.87
N ASN A 144 -4.72 3.55 -2.82
CA ASN A 144 -5.74 2.49 -2.75
C ASN A 144 -7.16 3.05 -2.80
N SER A 145 -7.45 4.13 -2.05
CA SER A 145 -8.75 4.81 -2.07
C SER A 145 -9.05 5.42 -3.43
N TYR A 146 -8.10 6.16 -4.01
CA TYR A 146 -8.21 6.76 -5.33
C TYR A 146 -8.50 5.71 -6.42
N GLU A 147 -7.72 4.63 -6.47
CA GLU A 147 -7.92 3.54 -7.42
C GLU A 147 -9.27 2.86 -7.24
N ASN A 148 -9.72 2.68 -5.99
CA ASN A 148 -11.03 2.06 -5.74
C ASN A 148 -12.18 2.92 -6.27
N ILE A 149 -12.08 4.23 -6.13
CA ILE A 149 -13.06 5.18 -6.65
C ILE A 149 -13.04 5.21 -8.18
N THR A 150 -11.86 5.39 -8.79
CA THR A 150 -11.72 5.60 -10.24
C THR A 150 -11.99 4.35 -11.05
N LEU A 151 -11.47 3.19 -10.64
CA LEU A 151 -11.70 1.92 -11.34
C LEU A 151 -13.17 1.49 -11.30
N ASN A 152 -13.87 1.81 -10.23
CA ASN A 152 -15.30 1.51 -10.11
C ASN A 152 -16.20 2.65 -10.58
N LYS A 153 -15.62 3.73 -11.14
CA LYS A 153 -16.34 4.90 -11.67
C LYS A 153 -17.37 5.45 -10.68
N ILE A 154 -16.95 5.59 -9.42
CA ILE A 154 -17.83 6.11 -8.36
C ILE A 154 -18.11 7.58 -8.66
N PRO A 155 -19.39 7.99 -8.79
CA PRO A 155 -19.74 9.38 -8.98
C PRO A 155 -19.37 10.19 -7.73
N GLU A 156 -18.93 11.44 -7.92
CA GLU A 156 -18.53 12.33 -6.83
C GLU A 156 -17.54 11.66 -5.85
N GLY A 157 -16.46 11.10 -6.43
CA GLY A 157 -15.43 10.43 -5.65
C GLY A 157 -14.87 11.34 -4.56
N ASN A 158 -14.88 10.88 -3.30
CA ASN A 158 -14.43 11.66 -2.16
C ASN A 158 -13.50 10.84 -1.25
N ILE A 159 -12.41 11.46 -0.81
CA ILE A 159 -11.50 10.96 0.22
C ILE A 159 -11.41 12.00 1.32
N SER A 160 -11.90 11.69 2.53
CA SER A 160 -11.79 12.59 3.68
C SER A 160 -10.70 12.12 4.65
N ILE A 161 -9.93 13.08 5.17
CA ILE A 161 -8.82 12.83 6.09
C ILE A 161 -9.07 13.61 7.37
N CYS A 162 -9.29 12.88 8.48
CA CYS A 162 -9.62 13.43 9.78
C CYS A 162 -8.49 13.18 10.76
N PHE A 163 -8.15 14.19 11.55
CA PHE A 163 -7.13 14.13 12.60
C PHE A 163 -7.77 14.13 13.98
N GLY A 164 -7.24 13.31 14.89
CA GLY A 164 -7.73 13.20 16.25
C GLY A 164 -6.62 12.94 17.26
N ILE A 165 -6.90 13.19 18.54
CA ILE A 165 -6.10 12.73 19.67
C ILE A 165 -7.06 12.04 20.64
N GLU A 166 -6.75 10.79 20.98
CA GLU A 166 -7.55 9.97 21.87
C GLU A 166 -6.66 9.07 22.71
N ASN A 167 -6.83 9.07 24.04
CA ASN A 167 -6.15 8.17 24.97
C ASN A 167 -4.63 8.09 24.76
N ASP A 168 -3.96 9.26 24.70
CA ASP A 168 -2.51 9.36 24.45
C ASP A 168 -2.04 8.84 23.06
N PHE A 169 -2.96 8.72 22.10
CA PHE A 169 -2.65 8.41 20.70
C PHE A 169 -3.05 9.57 19.80
N ALA A 170 -2.19 9.89 18.83
CA ALA A 170 -2.57 10.63 17.64
C ALA A 170 -3.25 9.67 16.66
N SER A 171 -4.43 10.02 16.16
CA SER A 171 -5.17 9.23 15.18
C SER A 171 -5.34 10.01 13.87
N ILE A 172 -5.20 9.31 12.75
CA ILE A 172 -5.48 9.83 11.42
C ILE A 172 -6.39 8.82 10.72
N THR A 173 -7.56 9.28 10.35
CA THR A 173 -8.58 8.46 9.68
C THR A 173 -8.72 8.91 8.24
N ILE A 174 -8.61 7.98 7.31
CA ILE A 174 -8.85 8.16 5.89
C ILE A 174 -10.14 7.42 5.57
N ASN A 175 -11.15 8.14 5.07
CA ASN A 175 -12.39 7.57 4.60
C ASN A 175 -12.51 7.79 3.10
N ASP A 176 -12.92 6.78 2.37
CA ASP A 176 -13.31 6.89 0.97
C ASP A 176 -14.78 6.50 0.78
N ASN A 177 -15.40 7.01 -0.29
CA ASN A 177 -16.74 6.64 -0.72
C ASN A 177 -16.74 5.59 -1.84
N GLY A 178 -15.69 4.78 -1.93
CA GLY A 178 -15.58 3.70 -2.91
C GLY A 178 -16.57 2.56 -2.70
N THR A 179 -16.28 1.40 -3.31
CA THR A 179 -17.16 0.22 -3.20
C THR A 179 -17.21 -0.38 -1.80
N GLY A 180 -16.28 0.03 -0.92
CA GLY A 180 -16.12 -0.57 0.40
C GLY A 180 -15.51 -1.96 0.35
N ILE A 181 -15.56 -2.65 1.47
CA ILE A 181 -14.96 -3.98 1.66
C ILE A 181 -15.91 -4.86 2.47
N ASP A 182 -15.94 -6.16 2.14
CA ASP A 182 -16.66 -7.13 2.95
C ASP A 182 -15.93 -7.39 4.28
N LYS A 183 -16.69 -7.51 5.36
CA LYS A 183 -16.14 -7.75 6.70
C LYS A 183 -15.35 -9.06 6.78
N SER A 184 -15.74 -10.08 6.02
CA SER A 184 -15.08 -11.41 6.02
C SER A 184 -13.64 -11.39 5.52
N ILE A 185 -13.26 -10.38 4.73
CA ILE A 185 -11.92 -10.29 4.16
C ILE A 185 -11.04 -9.23 4.82
N ILE A 186 -11.54 -8.49 5.82
CA ILE A 186 -10.76 -7.42 6.50
C ILE A 186 -9.46 -7.95 7.10
N SER A 187 -9.47 -9.13 7.72
CA SER A 187 -8.25 -9.74 8.25
C SER A 187 -7.24 -10.09 7.15
N LYS A 188 -7.73 -10.51 5.99
CA LYS A 188 -6.90 -10.96 4.87
C LYS A 188 -6.26 -9.82 4.08
N ILE A 189 -6.91 -8.64 4.00
CA ILE A 189 -6.37 -7.53 3.19
C ILE A 189 -5.07 -6.95 3.72
N LEU A 190 -4.71 -7.22 4.97
CA LEU A 190 -3.44 -6.86 5.59
C LEU A 190 -2.34 -7.92 5.37
N GLU A 191 -2.71 -9.10 4.85
CA GLU A 191 -1.74 -10.13 4.50
C GLU A 191 -0.99 -9.74 3.21
N PRO A 192 0.32 -10.00 3.14
CA PRO A 192 1.08 -9.76 1.91
C PRO A 192 0.46 -10.48 0.72
N TYR A 193 0.45 -9.81 -0.44
CA TYR A 193 -0.05 -10.34 -1.71
C TYR A 193 -1.56 -10.61 -1.77
N TYR A 194 -2.33 -10.20 -0.77
CA TYR A 194 -3.78 -10.25 -0.88
C TYR A 194 -4.28 -9.05 -1.69
N THR A 195 -4.89 -9.31 -2.82
CA THR A 195 -5.50 -8.30 -3.69
C THR A 195 -6.74 -8.84 -4.39
N THR A 196 -7.72 -7.98 -4.58
CA THR A 196 -8.89 -8.22 -5.44
C THR A 196 -8.76 -7.50 -6.79
N LYS A 197 -7.68 -6.72 -6.97
CA LYS A 197 -7.44 -5.92 -8.16
C LYS A 197 -6.49 -6.65 -9.10
N VAL A 198 -6.85 -6.75 -10.38
CA VAL A 198 -5.98 -7.32 -11.41
C VAL A 198 -4.79 -6.38 -11.66
N GLY A 199 -3.57 -6.92 -11.67
CA GLY A 199 -2.34 -6.15 -11.93
C GLY A 199 -1.72 -5.46 -10.71
N ASN A 200 -2.32 -5.58 -9.52
CA ASN A 200 -1.75 -5.04 -8.29
C ASN A 200 -1.09 -6.15 -7.47
N SER A 201 0.10 -5.89 -6.93
CA SER A 201 0.89 -6.87 -6.15
C SER A 201 0.27 -7.29 -4.81
N GLY A 202 -0.68 -6.51 -4.26
CA GLY A 202 -1.23 -6.74 -2.93
C GLY A 202 -0.24 -6.47 -1.78
N LEU A 203 0.86 -5.76 -2.03
CA LEU A 203 1.87 -5.44 -1.01
C LEU A 203 1.59 -4.13 -0.27
N GLY A 204 0.85 -3.20 -0.85
CA GLY A 204 0.68 -1.84 -0.32
C GLY A 204 0.14 -1.80 1.12
N LEU A 205 -0.92 -2.55 1.42
CA LEU A 205 -1.49 -2.61 2.78
C LEU A 205 -0.59 -3.39 3.76
N ALA A 206 0.09 -4.44 3.30
CA ALA A 206 1.06 -5.18 4.12
C ALA A 206 2.27 -4.31 4.49
N ILE A 207 2.79 -3.52 3.55
CA ILE A 207 3.82 -2.50 3.78
C ILE A 207 3.32 -1.47 4.80
N THR A 208 2.10 -0.96 4.62
CA THR A 208 1.49 -0.03 5.57
C THR A 208 1.41 -0.63 6.95
N LYS A 209 0.88 -1.86 7.09
CA LYS A 209 0.80 -2.57 8.37
C LYS A 209 2.17 -2.70 9.04
N LYS A 210 3.20 -3.12 8.30
CA LYS A 210 4.55 -3.23 8.82
C LYS A 210 5.10 -1.88 9.30
N ILE A 211 4.93 -0.81 8.52
CA ILE A 211 5.34 0.54 8.91
C ILE A 211 4.66 0.93 10.23
N ILE A 212 3.35 0.73 10.34
CA ILE A 212 2.60 1.09 11.54
C ILE A 212 3.08 0.28 12.76
N ASP A 213 3.32 -1.03 12.60
CA ASP A 213 3.85 -1.89 13.67
C ASP A 213 5.25 -1.46 14.11
N ASP A 214 6.15 -1.16 13.17
CA ASP A 214 7.51 -0.68 13.43
C ASP A 214 7.52 0.68 14.17
N HIS A 215 6.40 1.42 14.14
CA HIS A 215 6.18 2.67 14.88
C HIS A 215 5.35 2.49 16.15
N ASN A 216 5.13 1.26 16.61
CA ASN A 216 4.26 0.92 17.75
C ASN A 216 2.84 1.48 17.60
N GLY A 217 2.38 1.62 16.37
CA GLY A 217 1.05 2.12 16.03
C GLY A 217 0.02 1.00 15.90
N ILE A 218 -1.21 1.42 15.62
CA ILE A 218 -2.36 0.53 15.42
C ILE A 218 -3.03 0.91 14.11
N ILE A 219 -3.33 -0.07 13.25
CA ILE A 219 -4.17 0.11 12.06
C ILE A 219 -5.54 -0.53 12.30
N LEU A 220 -6.60 0.24 12.05
CA LEU A 220 -7.98 -0.21 12.14
C LEU A 220 -8.67 0.01 10.80
N ILE A 221 -9.33 -1.02 10.28
CA ILE A 221 -10.04 -0.96 9.01
C ILE A 221 -11.51 -1.31 9.25
N LYS A 222 -12.40 -0.47 8.73
CA LYS A 222 -13.86 -0.65 8.88
C LYS A 222 -14.56 -0.35 7.56
N PRO A 223 -15.54 -1.16 7.16
CA PRO A 223 -16.43 -0.80 6.06
C PRO A 223 -17.38 0.31 6.51
N LEU A 224 -17.59 1.30 5.63
CA LEU A 224 -18.62 2.32 5.79
C LEU A 224 -19.91 1.86 5.12
N LYS A 225 -21.04 2.24 5.69
CA LYS A 225 -22.37 1.87 5.18
C LYS A 225 -23.04 3.01 4.42
N SER A 226 -22.86 4.25 4.89
CA SER A 226 -23.50 5.43 4.33
C SER A 226 -22.62 6.68 4.56
N PRO A 227 -21.99 7.24 3.47
CA PRO A 227 -21.90 6.58 2.18
C PRO A 227 -21.15 5.25 2.25
N LYS A 228 -21.39 4.37 1.29
CA LYS A 228 -20.63 3.11 1.17
C LYS A 228 -19.17 3.46 0.92
N GLY A 229 -18.25 2.70 1.51
CA GLY A 229 -16.82 2.98 1.38
C GLY A 229 -15.99 2.24 2.40
N MET A 230 -14.77 2.72 2.60
CA MET A 230 -13.83 2.17 3.58
C MET A 230 -13.30 3.27 4.48
N SER A 231 -13.12 2.93 5.76
CA SER A 231 -12.45 3.77 6.75
C SER A 231 -11.19 3.08 7.23
N VAL A 232 -10.05 3.74 7.12
CA VAL A 232 -8.77 3.27 7.65
C VAL A 232 -8.28 4.27 8.68
N THR A 233 -8.15 3.85 9.93
CA THR A 233 -7.63 4.66 11.04
C THR A 233 -6.24 4.17 11.43
N LEU A 234 -5.27 5.06 11.41
CA LEU A 234 -3.92 4.86 11.94
C LEU A 234 -3.81 5.55 13.28
N LYS A 235 -3.35 4.85 14.31
CA LYS A 235 -3.11 5.40 15.65
C LYS A 235 -1.63 5.28 16.00
N PHE A 236 -1.03 6.36 16.49
CA PHE A 236 0.38 6.42 16.90
C PHE A 236 0.50 6.91 18.34
N PRO A 237 1.35 6.30 19.18
CA PRO A 237 1.53 6.75 20.55
C PRO A 237 2.16 8.14 20.58
N LEU A 238 1.57 9.06 21.34
CA LEU A 238 2.13 10.39 21.59
C LEU A 238 3.39 10.28 22.45
N ILE A 239 4.31 11.23 22.30
CA ILE A 239 5.55 11.28 23.11
C ILE A 239 5.24 11.38 24.60
N SER A 240 4.16 12.05 24.98
CA SER A 240 3.68 12.11 26.38
C SER A 240 3.44 10.72 26.98
N LYS A 241 2.92 9.78 26.19
CA LYS A 241 2.72 8.38 26.60
C LYS A 241 4.04 7.65 26.77
N LEU A 242 4.96 7.78 25.82
CA LEU A 242 6.27 7.11 25.85
C LEU A 242 7.11 7.52 27.06
N LYS A 243 6.97 8.77 27.55
CA LYS A 243 7.62 9.24 28.79
C LYS A 243 7.00 8.62 30.05
N LYS A 244 5.69 8.39 30.07
CA LYS A 244 5.00 7.75 31.21
C LYS A 244 5.38 6.29 31.39
N GLU A 245 5.61 5.55 30.30
CA GLU A 245 6.00 4.13 30.32
C GLU A 245 7.48 3.90 30.72
N LYS A 246 8.37 4.86 30.43
CA LYS A 246 9.79 4.79 30.86
C LYS A 246 10.03 5.12 32.32
N ASN A 247 9.06 5.74 32.99
CA ASN A 247 9.13 6.14 34.40
C ASN A 247 8.38 5.18 35.33
N LYS A 248 7.89 4.07 34.86
CA LYS A 248 7.36 2.92 35.59
C LYS A 248 8.31 1.72 35.49
#